data_ad189a80acfb3bc79fe5addd6da70804
#
_entry.id   ad189a80acfb3bc79fe5addd6da70804
#
_cell.length_a   1.000
_cell.length_b   1.000
_cell.length_c   1.000
_cell.angle_alpha   90.00
_cell.angle_beta   90.00
_cell.angle_gamma   90.00
#
_symmetry.space_group_name_H-M   'P 1'
#
loop_
_entity.id
_entity.type
_entity.pdbx_description
1 polymer ?
#
loop_
_entity_poly.entity_id
_entity_poly.type
_entity_poly.pdbx_seq_one_letter_code
_entity_poly.pdbx_strand_id
1 'polypeptide(L)'
;MPDIPPAVLPVFEKFAPPHRATLQTLRDLIFETAKLDARVGDVEEALRWGEPAYLTSRTKSGTTIRLGVEKVSGLPAMFFNCNTTLIEEFRQQFGAALQYSKNRAVLVQETEGETGNALRICIASALTYHLRKKR
;
A
#
# COMPACT_ATOMS: atom_id res chain seq x y z
N MET A 1 8.71 10.36 -10.51
CA MET A 1 7.50 9.63 -10.10
C MET A 1 6.51 9.60 -11.25
N PRO A 2 5.87 8.50 -11.55
CA PRO A 2 4.93 8.45 -12.66
C PRO A 2 3.73 9.37 -12.44
N ASP A 3 3.22 9.92 -13.53
CA ASP A 3 1.99 10.70 -13.47
C ASP A 3 0.84 9.77 -13.11
N ILE A 4 -0.16 10.33 -12.39
CA ILE A 4 -1.34 9.55 -12.03
C ILE A 4 -2.18 9.34 -13.30
N PRO A 5 -2.55 8.08 -13.62
CA PRO A 5 -3.36 7.82 -14.81
C PRO A 5 -4.69 8.57 -14.78
N PRO A 6 -5.22 8.95 -15.96
CA PRO A 6 -6.50 9.68 -16.03
C PRO A 6 -7.67 8.97 -15.34
N ALA A 7 -7.69 7.64 -15.33
CA ALA A 7 -8.76 6.89 -14.66
C ALA A 7 -8.65 6.97 -13.14
N VAL A 8 -7.45 7.16 -12.61
CA VAL A 8 -7.18 7.14 -11.16
C VAL A 8 -7.22 8.54 -10.57
N LEU A 9 -6.78 9.53 -11.33
CA LEU A 9 -6.67 10.92 -10.85
C LEU A 9 -7.94 11.45 -10.19
N PRO A 10 -9.14 11.27 -10.78
CA PRO A 10 -10.36 11.79 -10.14
C PRO A 10 -10.63 11.19 -8.77
N VAL A 11 -10.21 9.96 -8.53
CA VAL A 11 -10.40 9.33 -7.23
C VAL A 11 -9.52 10.02 -6.18
N PHE A 12 -8.27 10.31 -6.52
CA PHE A 12 -7.41 11.07 -5.61
C PHE A 12 -7.98 12.47 -5.34
N GLU A 13 -8.52 13.10 -6.36
CA GLU A 13 -9.06 14.46 -6.23
C GLU A 13 -10.29 14.52 -5.33
N LYS A 14 -11.01 13.42 -5.18
CA LYS A 14 -12.19 13.35 -4.31
C LYS A 14 -11.86 13.16 -2.84
N PHE A 15 -10.66 12.73 -2.49
CA PHE A 15 -10.28 12.63 -1.09
C PHE A 15 -10.18 14.03 -0.46
N ALA A 16 -10.56 14.14 0.81
CA ALA A 16 -10.35 15.37 1.55
C ALA A 16 -8.87 15.73 1.53
N PRO A 17 -8.50 17.03 1.43
CA PRO A 17 -7.10 17.42 1.22
C PRO A 17 -6.08 16.79 2.18
N PRO A 18 -6.33 16.71 3.50
CA PRO A 18 -5.36 16.06 4.39
C PRO A 18 -5.17 14.58 4.05
N HIS A 19 -6.26 13.87 3.75
CA HIS A 19 -6.19 12.45 3.36
C HIS A 19 -5.51 12.29 2.01
N ARG A 20 -5.82 13.18 1.07
CA ARG A 20 -5.21 13.17 -0.25
C ARG A 20 -3.69 13.26 -0.14
N ALA A 21 -3.18 14.18 0.68
CA ALA A 21 -1.74 14.35 0.84
C ALA A 21 -1.09 13.08 1.36
N THR A 22 -1.69 12.46 2.38
CA THR A 22 -1.17 11.21 2.96
C THR A 22 -1.18 10.09 1.93
N LEU A 23 -2.30 9.95 1.20
CA LEU A 23 -2.45 8.88 0.22
C LEU A 23 -1.50 9.06 -0.97
N GLN A 24 -1.26 10.31 -1.39
CA GLN A 24 -0.28 10.57 -2.45
C GLN A 24 1.14 10.26 -1.98
N THR A 25 1.45 10.52 -0.71
CA THR A 25 2.75 10.12 -0.15
C THR A 25 2.90 8.60 -0.15
N LEU A 26 1.85 7.89 0.23
CA LEU A 26 1.89 6.41 0.18
C LEU A 26 2.08 5.90 -1.24
N ARG A 27 1.43 6.54 -2.22
CA ARG A 27 1.65 6.22 -3.63
C ARG A 27 3.12 6.34 -4.00
N ASP A 28 3.73 7.46 -3.60
CA ASP A 28 5.15 7.69 -3.87
C ASP A 28 6.02 6.61 -3.24
N LEU A 29 5.73 6.23 -2.00
CA LEU A 29 6.47 5.17 -1.31
C LEU A 29 6.36 3.83 -2.01
N ILE A 30 5.19 3.53 -2.57
CA ILE A 30 4.99 2.28 -3.32
C ILE A 30 5.89 2.24 -4.55
N PHE A 31 5.89 3.30 -5.35
CA PHE A 31 6.72 3.34 -6.55
C PHE A 31 8.22 3.37 -6.22
N GLU A 32 8.62 4.13 -5.19
CA GLU A 32 10.01 4.17 -4.75
C GLU A 32 10.49 2.79 -4.29
N THR A 33 9.67 2.12 -3.48
CA THR A 33 10.01 0.80 -2.94
C THR A 33 10.13 -0.23 -4.07
N ALA A 34 9.22 -0.17 -5.04
CA ALA A 34 9.27 -1.08 -6.18
C ALA A 34 10.57 -0.96 -6.96
N LYS A 35 11.11 0.24 -7.09
CA LYS A 35 12.36 0.47 -7.83
C LYS A 35 13.57 -0.15 -7.15
N LEU A 36 13.49 -0.43 -5.87
CA LEU A 36 14.61 -0.98 -5.12
C LEU A 36 14.77 -2.48 -5.30
N ASP A 37 13.81 -3.15 -5.91
CA ASP A 37 13.86 -4.60 -6.10
C ASP A 37 13.48 -4.95 -7.54
N ALA A 38 14.47 -5.33 -8.34
CA ALA A 38 14.26 -5.64 -9.76
C ALA A 38 13.28 -6.79 -9.96
N ARG A 39 13.10 -7.66 -8.96
CA ARG A 39 12.17 -8.79 -9.08
C ARG A 39 10.71 -8.33 -9.10
N VAL A 40 10.43 -7.12 -8.60
CA VAL A 40 9.08 -6.56 -8.60
C VAL A 40 8.70 -6.05 -9.99
N GLY A 41 9.63 -5.41 -10.68
CA GLY A 41 9.39 -4.85 -12.01
C GLY A 41 8.49 -3.63 -11.97
N ASP A 42 7.87 -3.32 -13.10
CA ASP A 42 6.97 -2.18 -13.22
C ASP A 42 5.67 -2.43 -12.46
N VAL A 43 5.26 -1.44 -11.69
CA VAL A 43 3.99 -1.49 -10.97
C VAL A 43 2.90 -0.88 -11.84
N GLU A 44 1.80 -1.59 -12.00
CA GLU A 44 0.62 -1.10 -12.69
C GLU A 44 -0.26 -0.35 -11.69
N GLU A 45 -0.65 0.87 -12.04
CA GLU A 45 -1.57 1.67 -11.24
C GLU A 45 -2.93 1.69 -11.93
N ALA A 46 -3.98 1.23 -11.25
CA ALA A 46 -5.32 1.11 -11.81
C ALA A 46 -6.34 1.24 -10.69
N LEU A 47 -7.62 1.14 -11.01
CA LEU A 47 -8.68 1.09 -10.00
C LEU A 47 -9.09 -0.35 -9.75
N ARG A 48 -9.26 -0.70 -8.49
CA ARG A 48 -9.86 -1.97 -8.05
C ARG A 48 -10.81 -1.65 -6.92
N TRP A 49 -12.04 -2.10 -7.04
CA TRP A 49 -13.09 -1.79 -6.06
C TRP A 49 -13.27 -0.27 -5.88
N GLY A 50 -13.03 0.51 -6.95
CA GLY A 50 -13.13 1.96 -6.92
C GLY A 50 -11.99 2.67 -6.24
N GLU A 51 -10.93 1.97 -5.86
CA GLU A 51 -9.78 2.54 -5.15
C GLU A 51 -8.50 2.43 -5.99
N PRO A 52 -7.58 3.40 -5.84
CA PRO A 52 -6.27 3.27 -6.46
C PRO A 52 -5.59 1.98 -6.02
N ALA A 53 -5.15 1.19 -6.98
CA ALA A 53 -4.56 -0.12 -6.73
C ALA A 53 -3.23 -0.23 -7.44
N TYR A 54 -2.30 -0.95 -6.81
CA TYR A 54 -0.92 -1.07 -7.26
C TYR A 54 -0.61 -2.55 -7.39
N LEU A 55 -0.39 -2.99 -8.63
CA LEU A 55 -0.30 -4.40 -8.99
C LEU A 55 1.06 -4.70 -9.60
N THR A 56 1.58 -5.88 -9.28
CA THR A 56 2.80 -6.40 -9.92
C THR A 56 2.41 -7.34 -11.07
N SER A 57 1.58 -6.84 -11.98
CA SER A 57 0.98 -7.63 -13.05
C SER A 57 2.01 -8.30 -13.94
N ARG A 58 3.13 -7.63 -14.17
CA ARG A 58 4.15 -8.11 -15.07
C ARG A 58 4.91 -9.31 -14.51
N THR A 59 5.35 -9.22 -13.25
CA THR A 59 6.16 -10.26 -12.61
C THR A 59 5.36 -11.19 -11.73
N LYS A 60 4.19 -10.73 -11.26
CA LYS A 60 3.35 -11.44 -10.29
C LYS A 60 4.10 -11.74 -8.99
N SER A 61 5.08 -10.89 -8.66
CA SER A 61 5.92 -11.07 -7.47
C SER A 61 5.16 -10.85 -6.17
N GLY A 62 4.16 -9.99 -6.17
CA GLY A 62 3.47 -9.60 -4.95
C GLY A 62 1.96 -9.60 -5.05
N THR A 63 1.34 -9.20 -3.96
CA THR A 63 -0.10 -9.02 -3.88
C THR A 63 -0.44 -7.54 -4.03
N THR A 64 -1.67 -7.25 -4.43
CA THR A 64 -2.14 -5.90 -4.70
C THR A 64 -2.21 -5.06 -3.43
N ILE A 65 -1.77 -3.80 -3.52
CA ILE A 65 -1.96 -2.80 -2.48
C ILE A 65 -3.01 -1.82 -2.99
N ARG A 66 -4.03 -1.52 -2.18
CA ARG A 66 -5.02 -0.49 -2.50
C ARG A 66 -4.91 0.64 -1.50
N LEU A 67 -5.21 1.86 -1.95
CA LEU A 67 -5.20 3.05 -1.10
C LEU A 67 -6.61 3.59 -0.97
N GLY A 68 -6.97 4.02 0.23
CA GLY A 68 -8.28 4.59 0.47
C GLY A 68 -8.43 5.06 1.89
N VAL A 69 -9.64 5.46 2.26
CA VAL A 69 -9.98 5.86 3.62
C VAL A 69 -10.78 4.74 4.25
N GLU A 70 -10.30 4.25 5.39
CA GLU A 70 -10.95 3.16 6.09
C GLU A 70 -12.22 3.68 6.78
N LYS A 71 -13.33 2.96 6.59
CA LYS A 71 -14.66 3.47 6.92
C LYS A 71 -14.90 3.67 8.41
N VAL A 72 -14.39 2.76 9.23
CA VAL A 72 -14.65 2.82 10.67
C VAL A 72 -13.83 3.92 11.35
N SER A 73 -12.54 3.96 11.04
CA SER A 73 -11.62 4.93 11.64
C SER A 73 -11.67 6.30 10.97
N GLY A 74 -12.06 6.34 9.69
CA GLY A 74 -11.97 7.57 8.89
C GLY A 74 -10.55 7.95 8.52
N LEU A 75 -9.59 7.05 8.67
CA LEU A 75 -8.17 7.32 8.42
C LEU A 75 -7.73 6.81 7.05
N PRO A 76 -6.75 7.48 6.45
CA PRO A 76 -6.09 6.92 5.27
C PRO A 76 -5.51 5.55 5.57
N ALA A 77 -5.53 4.66 4.60
CA ALA A 77 -5.08 3.29 4.82
C ALA A 77 -4.48 2.67 3.57
N MET A 78 -3.57 1.71 3.79
CA MET A 78 -3.16 0.76 2.78
C MET A 78 -3.94 -0.53 3.04
N PHE A 79 -4.64 -1.02 2.00
CA PHE A 79 -5.39 -2.26 2.08
C PHE A 79 -4.62 -3.38 1.40
N PHE A 80 -4.61 -4.53 2.04
CA PHE A 80 -3.95 -5.74 1.54
C PHE A 80 -4.98 -6.85 1.41
N ASN A 81 -4.67 -7.85 0.59
CA ASN A 81 -5.55 -8.99 0.42
C ASN A 81 -5.67 -9.74 1.75
N CYS A 82 -6.90 -9.90 2.25
CA CYS A 82 -7.15 -10.54 3.53
C CYS A 82 -6.83 -12.04 3.53
N ASN A 83 -6.63 -12.63 2.36
CA ASN A 83 -6.19 -14.03 2.25
C ASN A 83 -4.68 -14.20 2.42
N THR A 84 -3.93 -13.10 2.58
CA THR A 84 -2.50 -13.15 2.86
C THR A 84 -2.26 -13.12 4.36
N THR A 85 -1.04 -13.44 4.77
CA THR A 85 -0.62 -13.36 6.16
C THR A 85 0.03 -12.01 6.50
N LEU A 86 -0.10 -11.02 5.60
CA LEU A 86 0.66 -9.77 5.72
C LEU A 86 0.36 -9.00 7.00
N ILE A 87 -0.91 -8.78 7.32
CA ILE A 87 -1.25 -7.99 8.52
C ILE A 87 -0.77 -8.69 9.79
N GLU A 88 -0.89 -10.01 9.85
CA GLU A 88 -0.38 -10.76 10.99
C GLU A 88 1.13 -10.62 11.10
N GLU A 89 1.85 -10.71 9.98
CA GLU A 89 3.30 -10.51 9.95
C GLU A 89 3.66 -9.10 10.46
N PHE A 90 2.91 -8.09 10.03
CA PHE A 90 3.16 -6.71 10.45
C PHE A 90 2.90 -6.53 11.94
N ARG A 91 1.84 -7.13 12.47
CA ARG A 91 1.56 -7.07 13.90
C ARG A 91 2.68 -7.69 14.72
N GLN A 92 3.21 -8.80 14.25
CA GLN A 92 4.32 -9.47 14.93
C GLN A 92 5.60 -8.63 14.87
N GLN A 93 5.85 -7.99 13.74
CA GLN A 93 7.09 -7.24 13.54
C GLN A 93 7.03 -5.86 14.16
N PHE A 94 5.91 -5.15 14.03
CA PHE A 94 5.81 -3.74 14.41
C PHE A 94 4.93 -3.51 15.63
N GLY A 95 4.04 -4.44 15.95
CA GLY A 95 3.16 -4.29 17.10
C GLY A 95 2.42 -2.97 17.09
N ALA A 96 2.46 -2.26 18.21
CA ALA A 96 1.75 -1.02 18.38
C ALA A 96 2.39 0.19 17.68
N ALA A 97 3.53 -0.01 17.02
CA ALA A 97 4.15 1.06 16.22
C ALA A 97 3.30 1.41 14.98
N LEU A 98 2.42 0.50 14.56
CA LEU A 98 1.45 0.74 13.49
C LEU A 98 0.05 0.49 14.01
N GLN A 99 -0.94 0.98 13.28
CA GLN A 99 -2.36 0.75 13.58
C GLN A 99 -2.95 -0.10 12.45
N TYR A 100 -3.89 -0.97 12.80
CA TYR A 100 -4.45 -1.93 11.84
C TYR A 100 -5.96 -1.93 11.89
N SER A 101 -6.59 -2.37 10.78
CA SER A 101 -8.01 -2.68 10.76
C SER A 101 -8.17 -4.14 10.35
N LYS A 102 -8.58 -4.97 11.31
CA LYS A 102 -8.76 -6.41 11.09
C LYS A 102 -7.50 -7.04 10.50
N ASN A 103 -7.64 -7.89 9.49
CA ASN A 103 -6.50 -8.51 8.81
C ASN A 103 -6.33 -7.99 7.39
N ARG A 104 -6.76 -6.76 7.11
CA ARG A 104 -6.81 -6.22 5.75
C ARG A 104 -6.15 -4.87 5.57
N ALA A 105 -5.94 -4.08 6.63
CA ALA A 105 -5.46 -2.71 6.44
C ALA A 105 -4.46 -2.28 7.49
N VAL A 106 -3.51 -1.44 7.04
CA VAL A 106 -2.67 -0.62 7.91
C VAL A 106 -3.21 0.80 7.83
N LEU A 107 -3.60 1.36 8.97
CA LEU A 107 -4.10 2.73 9.05
C LEU A 107 -2.90 3.67 9.15
N VAL A 108 -2.97 4.81 8.44
CA VAL A 108 -1.81 5.68 8.30
C VAL A 108 -2.17 7.10 8.73
N GLN A 109 -1.55 7.56 9.81
CA GLN A 109 -1.66 8.94 10.25
C GLN A 109 -0.37 9.71 10.00
N GLU A 110 0.76 9.01 9.90
CA GLU A 110 2.06 9.61 9.73
C GLU A 110 2.86 8.79 8.71
N THR A 111 3.66 9.46 7.89
CA THR A 111 4.40 8.81 6.82
C THR A 111 5.91 9.00 6.91
N GLU A 112 6.40 9.67 7.96
CA GLU A 112 7.81 9.98 8.10
C GLU A 112 8.44 9.26 9.29
N GLY A 113 9.77 9.37 9.41
CA GLY A 113 10.51 8.81 10.53
C GLY A 113 10.40 7.30 10.60
N GLU A 114 10.33 6.78 11.81
CA GLU A 114 10.26 5.33 12.02
C GLU A 114 8.97 4.74 11.46
N THR A 115 7.87 5.48 11.54
CA THR A 115 6.61 5.04 10.94
C THR A 115 6.76 4.92 9.44
N GLY A 116 7.38 5.90 8.79
CA GLY A 116 7.65 5.84 7.36
C GLY A 116 8.50 4.63 6.98
N ASN A 117 9.52 4.34 7.78
CA ASN A 117 10.37 3.17 7.54
C ASN A 117 9.58 1.88 7.67
N ALA A 118 8.71 1.77 8.69
CA ALA A 118 7.85 0.61 8.86
C ALA A 118 6.90 0.44 7.68
N LEU A 119 6.33 1.54 7.17
CA LEU A 119 5.44 1.51 6.02
C LEU A 119 6.18 1.01 4.76
N ARG A 120 7.42 1.45 4.56
CA ARG A 120 8.23 0.96 3.44
C ARG A 120 8.46 -0.54 3.52
N ILE A 121 8.70 -1.06 4.71
CA ILE A 121 8.89 -2.51 4.91
C ILE A 121 7.58 -3.25 4.61
N CYS A 122 6.45 -2.71 5.06
CA CYS A 122 5.14 -3.29 4.75
C CYS A 122 4.91 -3.35 3.24
N ILE A 123 5.22 -2.26 2.54
CA ILE A 123 5.06 -2.19 1.09
C ILE A 123 5.96 -3.21 0.41
N ALA A 124 7.24 -3.28 0.80
CA ALA A 124 8.18 -4.23 0.22
C ALA A 124 7.71 -5.67 0.44
N SER A 125 7.18 -5.96 1.63
CA SER A 125 6.66 -7.30 1.94
C SER A 125 5.48 -7.67 1.04
N ALA A 126 4.59 -6.71 0.76
CA ALA A 126 3.46 -6.95 -0.13
C ALA A 126 3.91 -7.16 -1.57
N LEU A 127 4.83 -6.31 -2.05
CA LEU A 127 5.31 -6.36 -3.44
C LEU A 127 6.12 -7.63 -3.74
N THR A 128 6.61 -8.31 -2.72
CA THR A 128 7.40 -9.54 -2.88
C THR A 128 6.72 -10.75 -2.23
N TYR A 129 5.46 -10.63 -1.86
CA TYR A 129 4.76 -11.64 -1.07
C TYR A 129 4.85 -13.04 -1.69
N HIS A 130 4.58 -13.15 -2.99
CA HIS A 130 4.58 -14.46 -3.65
C HIS A 130 5.97 -15.05 -3.83
N LEU A 131 7.00 -14.22 -3.87
CA LEU A 131 8.37 -14.69 -3.91
C LEU A 131 8.77 -15.36 -2.59
N ARG A 132 8.32 -14.79 -1.47
CA ARG A 132 8.63 -15.31 -0.13
C ARG A 132 7.82 -16.55 0.22
N LYS A 133 6.60 -16.65 -0.30
CA LYS A 133 5.68 -17.75 0.02
C LYS A 133 5.73 -18.89 -0.99
N LYS A 134 6.56 -18.77 -2.01
CA LYS A 134 6.66 -19.76 -3.06
C LYS A 134 7.41 -21.00 -2.58
N ARG A 135 6.97 -22.18 -2.99
CA ARG A 135 7.59 -23.46 -2.68
C ARG A 135 8.08 -24.11 -3.95
#